data_359dbe3dca1a57060a52487227f3a7f5
#
_entry.id   359dbe3dca1a57060a52487227f3a7f5
#
_cell.length_a   1.000
_cell.length_b   1.000
_cell.length_c   1.000
_cell.angle_alpha   90.00
_cell.angle_beta   90.00
_cell.angle_gamma   90.00
#
_symmetry.space_group_name_H-M   'P 1'
#
loop_
_entity.id
_entity.type
_entity.pdbx_description
1 polymer ?
#
loop_
_entity_poly.entity_id
_entity_poly.type
_entity_poly.pdbx_seq_one_letter_code
_entity_poly.pdbx_strand_id
1 'polypeptide(L)'
;VISIVDYGMGNLRSVEKGFASQGIEVRVTEDPGDIEGSSGLVLPGVGAFGDCVRNLRERSMTGPIKDFIASGRPFLGICLGFQVLFESSEEAPGEEGLGIFGGKVVRFCVAEKKLKVPHMGWNRVSAPEQTRILEGIPQQSWFYFVHSYHVVSDEPGADVLLSDYGGEFEAGVISGNLSAFQFHPEKSSDYGLMILRNFSKLCLEN
;
A
#
# COMPACT_ATOMS: atom_id res chain seq x y z
N VAL A 1 -19.17 -3.94 2.04
CA VAL A 1 -18.25 -4.89 1.35
C VAL A 1 -16.92 -4.20 1.12
N ILE A 2 -15.80 -4.91 1.38
CA ILE A 2 -14.45 -4.43 1.03
C ILE A 2 -14.22 -4.70 -0.45
N SER A 3 -13.79 -3.69 -1.20
CA SER A 3 -13.46 -3.85 -2.62
C SER A 3 -11.95 -3.80 -2.86
N ILE A 4 -11.47 -4.68 -3.74
CA ILE A 4 -10.10 -4.71 -4.25
C ILE A 4 -10.14 -4.16 -5.67
N VAL A 5 -9.41 -3.10 -5.93
CA VAL A 5 -9.38 -2.45 -7.24
C VAL A 5 -8.61 -3.31 -8.24
N ASP A 6 -9.27 -3.70 -9.33
CA ASP A 6 -8.65 -4.31 -10.50
C ASP A 6 -8.50 -3.28 -11.62
N TYR A 7 -7.29 -2.79 -11.78
CA TYR A 7 -6.94 -1.88 -12.87
C TYR A 7 -6.09 -2.58 -13.95
N GLY A 8 -6.16 -3.91 -14.01
CA GLY A 8 -5.42 -4.75 -14.98
C GLY A 8 -4.00 -5.11 -14.54
N MET A 9 -3.60 -4.73 -13.34
CA MET A 9 -2.30 -5.06 -12.75
C MET A 9 -2.48 -5.46 -11.29
N GLY A 10 -1.58 -6.27 -10.78
CA GLY A 10 -1.57 -6.66 -9.39
C GLY A 10 -1.70 -8.16 -9.17
N ASN A 11 -1.26 -8.62 -8.01
CA ASN A 11 -1.45 -10.00 -7.59
C ASN A 11 -2.77 -10.13 -6.81
N LEU A 12 -3.88 -9.80 -7.49
CA LEU A 12 -5.23 -9.73 -6.89
C LEU A 12 -5.60 -11.01 -6.16
N ARG A 13 -5.30 -12.18 -6.77
CA ARG A 13 -5.61 -13.49 -6.17
C ARG A 13 -4.91 -13.73 -4.84
N SER A 14 -3.70 -13.23 -4.66
CA SER A 14 -2.99 -13.39 -3.38
C SER A 14 -3.61 -12.52 -2.30
N VAL A 15 -4.01 -11.30 -2.64
CA VAL A 15 -4.69 -10.39 -1.71
C VAL A 15 -6.07 -10.96 -1.34
N GLU A 16 -6.86 -11.38 -2.33
CA GLU A 16 -8.17 -12.04 -2.11
C GLU A 16 -8.04 -13.28 -1.21
N LYS A 17 -7.07 -14.17 -1.50
CA LYS A 17 -6.79 -15.34 -0.65
C LYS A 17 -6.34 -14.97 0.76
N GLY A 18 -5.57 -13.89 0.91
CA GLY A 18 -5.18 -13.36 2.21
C GLY A 18 -6.41 -13.01 3.05
N PHE A 19 -7.37 -12.27 2.51
CA PHE A 19 -8.63 -11.97 3.18
C PHE A 19 -9.48 -13.22 3.42
N ALA A 20 -9.64 -14.07 2.41
CA ALA A 20 -10.43 -15.31 2.51
C ALA A 20 -9.88 -16.26 3.59
N SER A 21 -8.55 -16.34 3.77
CA SER A 21 -7.94 -17.14 4.84
C SER A 21 -8.30 -16.68 6.25
N GLN A 22 -8.76 -15.43 6.38
CA GLN A 22 -9.25 -14.84 7.63
C GLN A 22 -10.78 -14.88 7.73
N GLY A 23 -11.45 -15.56 6.79
CA GLY A 23 -12.92 -15.63 6.75
C GLY A 23 -13.60 -14.32 6.29
N ILE A 24 -12.85 -13.45 5.59
CA ILE A 24 -13.33 -12.15 5.15
C ILE A 24 -13.65 -12.23 3.66
N GLU A 25 -14.90 -11.90 3.30
CA GLU A 25 -15.31 -11.78 1.91
C GLU A 25 -14.94 -10.40 1.37
N VAL A 26 -14.37 -10.40 0.16
CA VAL A 26 -13.99 -9.19 -0.57
C VAL A 26 -14.53 -9.28 -1.99
N ARG A 27 -14.71 -8.12 -2.63
CA ARG A 27 -15.06 -8.03 -4.05
C ARG A 27 -13.86 -7.51 -4.83
N VAL A 28 -13.47 -8.21 -5.89
CA VAL A 28 -12.57 -7.65 -6.90
C VAL A 28 -13.42 -6.90 -7.92
N THR A 29 -13.10 -5.65 -8.20
CA THR A 29 -13.89 -4.81 -9.11
C THR A 29 -13.05 -4.06 -10.12
N GLU A 30 -13.52 -4.06 -11.37
CA GLU A 30 -13.05 -3.23 -12.48
C GLU A 30 -13.97 -2.02 -12.72
N ASP A 31 -15.08 -1.93 -11.98
CA ASP A 31 -16.08 -0.86 -12.16
C ASP A 31 -15.80 0.27 -11.14
N PRO A 32 -15.51 1.50 -11.63
CA PRO A 32 -15.38 2.67 -10.78
C PRO A 32 -16.61 2.94 -9.90
N GLY A 33 -17.81 2.58 -10.36
CA GLY A 33 -19.06 2.75 -9.61
C GLY A 33 -19.15 1.89 -8.35
N ASP A 34 -18.51 0.73 -8.34
CA ASP A 34 -18.47 -0.15 -7.16
C ASP A 34 -17.65 0.45 -5.99
N ILE A 35 -16.70 1.36 -6.30
CA ILE A 35 -15.84 2.00 -5.29
C ILE A 35 -16.68 2.83 -4.32
N GLU A 36 -17.65 3.58 -4.83
CA GLU A 36 -18.49 4.46 -4.01
C GLU A 36 -19.26 3.71 -2.93
N GLY A 37 -19.77 2.51 -3.26
CA GLY A 37 -20.56 1.67 -2.34
C GLY A 37 -19.72 0.81 -1.37
N SER A 38 -18.39 0.88 -1.43
CA SER A 38 -17.52 0.03 -0.63
C SER A 38 -17.39 0.53 0.81
N SER A 39 -17.33 -0.39 1.78
CA SER A 39 -17.03 -0.08 3.19
C SER A 39 -15.53 0.09 3.46
N GLY A 40 -14.69 -0.45 2.58
CA GLY A 40 -13.25 -0.31 2.59
C GLY A 40 -12.69 -0.55 1.18
N LEU A 41 -11.59 0.09 0.85
CA LEU A 41 -10.96 0.00 -0.47
C LEU A 41 -9.52 -0.48 -0.35
N VAL A 42 -9.17 -1.48 -1.14
CA VAL A 42 -7.80 -1.99 -1.25
C VAL A 42 -7.27 -1.68 -2.64
N LEU A 43 -6.15 -0.99 -2.71
CA LEU A 43 -5.40 -0.73 -3.93
C LEU A 43 -4.10 -1.54 -3.91
N PRO A 44 -4.10 -2.77 -4.45
CA PRO A 44 -2.88 -3.54 -4.61
C PRO A 44 -2.12 -3.06 -5.84
N GLY A 45 -0.83 -3.35 -5.92
CA GLY A 45 -0.08 -3.07 -7.13
C GLY A 45 1.22 -3.84 -7.21
N VAL A 46 1.54 -4.30 -8.42
CA VAL A 46 2.85 -4.84 -8.80
C VAL A 46 3.21 -4.34 -10.20
N GLY A 47 4.50 -4.27 -10.53
CA GLY A 47 4.97 -3.76 -11.82
C GLY A 47 5.52 -2.35 -11.72
N ALA A 48 5.42 -1.58 -12.79
CA ALA A 48 6.00 -0.25 -12.89
C ALA A 48 5.01 0.87 -12.52
N PHE A 49 5.51 1.92 -11.87
CA PHE A 49 4.73 3.09 -11.43
C PHE A 49 3.93 3.73 -12.59
N GLY A 50 4.59 3.99 -13.73
CA GLY A 50 3.94 4.63 -14.86
C GLY A 50 2.80 3.80 -15.46
N ASP A 51 2.97 2.47 -15.54
CA ASP A 51 1.91 1.58 -16.01
C ASP A 51 0.71 1.59 -15.06
N CYS A 52 0.97 1.57 -13.75
CA CYS A 52 -0.09 1.67 -12.75
C CYS A 52 -0.92 2.93 -12.91
N VAL A 53 -0.26 4.08 -12.97
CA VAL A 53 -0.94 5.38 -13.09
C VAL A 53 -1.74 5.48 -14.39
N ARG A 54 -1.15 5.04 -15.54
CA ARG A 54 -1.86 5.04 -16.83
C ARG A 54 -3.08 4.13 -16.79
N ASN A 55 -2.97 2.91 -16.28
CA ASN A 55 -4.10 1.98 -16.20
C ASN A 55 -5.22 2.50 -15.29
N LEU A 56 -4.88 3.11 -14.15
CA LEU A 56 -5.87 3.75 -13.28
C LEU A 56 -6.61 4.89 -14.00
N ARG A 57 -5.87 5.67 -14.79
CA ARG A 57 -6.44 6.79 -15.58
C ARG A 57 -7.31 6.30 -16.73
N GLU A 58 -6.83 5.34 -17.52
CA GLU A 58 -7.56 4.76 -18.66
C GLU A 58 -8.86 4.08 -18.26
N ARG A 59 -8.89 3.49 -17.07
CA ARG A 59 -10.09 2.85 -16.49
C ARG A 59 -10.96 3.80 -15.67
N SER A 60 -10.65 5.10 -15.67
CA SER A 60 -11.40 6.13 -14.93
C SER A 60 -11.47 5.88 -13.40
N MET A 61 -10.48 5.18 -12.84
CA MET A 61 -10.43 4.83 -11.42
C MET A 61 -9.86 5.94 -10.53
N THR A 62 -9.07 6.87 -11.11
CA THR A 62 -8.33 7.89 -10.36
C THR A 62 -9.25 8.78 -9.51
N GLY A 63 -10.32 9.31 -10.10
CA GLY A 63 -11.30 10.16 -9.39
C GLY A 63 -11.98 9.40 -8.25
N PRO A 64 -12.67 8.30 -8.53
CA PRO A 64 -13.33 7.49 -7.51
C PRO A 64 -12.44 7.07 -6.34
N ILE A 65 -11.16 6.71 -6.60
CA ILE A 65 -10.20 6.38 -5.53
C ILE A 65 -9.89 7.61 -4.67
N LYS A 66 -9.63 8.77 -5.28
CA LYS A 66 -9.39 10.02 -4.54
C LYS A 66 -10.60 10.42 -3.70
N ASP A 67 -11.79 10.35 -4.25
CA ASP A 67 -13.04 10.68 -3.55
C ASP A 67 -13.29 9.71 -2.39
N PHE A 68 -12.99 8.41 -2.60
CA PHE A 68 -13.08 7.42 -1.55
C PHE A 68 -12.13 7.74 -0.38
N ILE A 69 -10.87 8.06 -0.67
CA ILE A 69 -9.86 8.44 0.35
C ILE A 69 -10.32 9.71 1.08
N ALA A 70 -10.77 10.73 0.33
CA ALA A 70 -11.25 11.99 0.90
C ALA A 70 -12.50 11.82 1.78
N SER A 71 -13.31 10.78 1.56
CA SER A 71 -14.45 10.45 2.42
C SER A 71 -14.08 9.97 3.83
N GLY A 72 -12.80 9.70 4.10
CA GLY A 72 -12.32 9.21 5.38
C GLY A 72 -12.62 7.73 5.64
N ARG A 73 -13.15 7.00 4.65
CA ARG A 73 -13.37 5.55 4.77
C ARG A 73 -12.04 4.78 4.74
N PRO A 74 -12.00 3.55 5.32
CA PRO A 74 -10.78 2.76 5.37
C PRO A 74 -10.21 2.45 3.99
N PHE A 75 -8.95 2.83 3.79
CA PHE A 75 -8.18 2.59 2.57
C PHE A 75 -6.89 1.84 2.88
N LEU A 76 -6.54 0.85 2.04
CA LEU A 76 -5.32 0.07 2.15
C LEU A 76 -4.56 0.06 0.83
N GLY A 77 -3.40 0.74 0.78
CA GLY A 77 -2.44 0.66 -0.33
C GLY A 77 -1.40 -0.44 -0.10
N ILE A 78 -1.13 -1.29 -1.09
CA ILE A 78 -0.15 -2.38 -0.99
C ILE A 78 0.91 -2.23 -2.08
N CYS A 79 2.18 -2.13 -1.69
CA CYS A 79 3.37 -2.07 -2.54
C CYS A 79 3.29 -0.91 -3.55
N LEU A 80 3.04 -1.16 -4.82
CA LEU A 80 2.87 -0.11 -5.82
C LEU A 80 1.63 0.76 -5.51
N GLY A 81 0.58 0.19 -4.89
CA GLY A 81 -0.58 0.93 -4.38
C GLY A 81 -0.24 1.93 -3.27
N PHE A 82 0.86 1.72 -2.53
CA PHE A 82 1.42 2.72 -1.63
C PHE A 82 2.17 3.81 -2.41
N GLN A 83 3.02 3.43 -3.34
CA GLN A 83 3.86 4.38 -4.09
C GLN A 83 3.03 5.37 -4.91
N VAL A 84 1.96 4.92 -5.57
CA VAL A 84 1.13 5.80 -6.41
C VAL A 84 0.31 6.83 -5.64
N LEU A 85 0.27 6.77 -4.30
CA LEU A 85 -0.34 7.82 -3.48
C LEU A 85 0.47 9.13 -3.50
N PHE A 86 1.75 9.07 -3.85
CA PHE A 86 2.66 10.22 -3.91
C PHE A 86 2.60 10.92 -5.27
N GLU A 87 3.29 12.08 -5.38
CA GLU A 87 3.18 12.96 -6.54
C GLU A 87 3.88 12.43 -7.79
N SER A 88 5.06 11.79 -7.63
CA SER A 88 5.91 11.40 -8.75
C SER A 88 6.83 10.23 -8.46
N SER A 89 7.45 9.68 -9.50
CA SER A 89 8.43 8.59 -9.37
C SER A 89 9.59 8.75 -10.34
N GLU A 90 10.80 8.48 -9.88
CA GLU A 90 12.00 8.39 -10.74
C GLU A 90 11.89 7.22 -11.74
N GLU A 91 11.03 6.22 -11.46
CA GLU A 91 10.79 5.11 -12.39
C GLU A 91 10.06 5.56 -13.66
N ALA A 92 9.22 6.60 -13.56
CA ALA A 92 8.40 7.08 -14.67
C ALA A 92 8.38 8.62 -14.71
N PRO A 93 9.48 9.26 -15.14
CA PRO A 93 9.52 10.70 -15.26
C PRO A 93 8.40 11.24 -16.17
N GLY A 94 7.62 12.20 -15.66
CA GLY A 94 6.49 12.79 -16.39
C GLY A 94 5.14 12.13 -16.14
N GLU A 95 5.08 11.01 -15.40
CA GLU A 95 3.82 10.46 -14.90
C GLU A 95 3.57 10.96 -13.46
N GLU A 96 2.38 11.52 -13.25
CA GLU A 96 1.95 12.00 -11.95
C GLU A 96 1.16 10.91 -11.22
N GLY A 97 1.48 10.65 -9.95
CA GLY A 97 0.73 9.77 -9.08
C GLY A 97 -0.62 10.36 -8.66
N LEU A 98 -1.21 9.81 -7.63
CA LEU A 98 -2.49 10.29 -7.12
C LEU A 98 -2.35 11.61 -6.34
N GLY A 99 -1.17 11.96 -5.85
CA GLY A 99 -0.94 13.20 -5.11
C GLY A 99 -1.79 13.31 -3.85
N ILE A 100 -2.00 12.19 -3.15
CA ILE A 100 -2.65 12.17 -1.84
C ILE A 100 -1.68 12.67 -0.78
N PHE A 101 -0.39 12.32 -0.93
CA PHE A 101 0.72 12.78 -0.11
C PHE A 101 1.74 13.53 -0.95
N GLY A 102 2.33 14.57 -0.34
CA GLY A 102 3.53 15.24 -0.90
C GLY A 102 4.75 14.32 -0.85
N GLY A 103 5.64 14.48 -1.83
CA GLY A 103 6.86 13.68 -1.93
C GLY A 103 6.94 12.84 -3.19
N LYS A 104 7.94 11.98 -3.24
CA LYS A 104 8.29 11.22 -4.45
C LYS A 104 8.77 9.81 -4.15
N VAL A 105 8.76 8.99 -5.19
CA VAL A 105 9.30 7.63 -5.18
C VAL A 105 10.67 7.62 -5.87
N VAL A 106 11.70 7.19 -5.16
CA VAL A 106 13.10 7.22 -5.63
C VAL A 106 13.71 5.83 -5.69
N ARG A 107 14.70 5.63 -6.54
CA ARG A 107 15.40 4.37 -6.65
C ARG A 107 16.37 4.16 -5.48
N PHE A 108 16.46 2.91 -4.98
CA PHE A 108 17.50 2.55 -4.02
C PHE A 108 18.90 2.77 -4.57
N CYS A 109 19.72 3.52 -3.81
CA CYS A 109 21.12 3.79 -4.11
C CYS A 109 22.02 3.06 -3.10
N VAL A 110 22.15 1.72 -3.24
CA VAL A 110 22.79 0.84 -2.25
C VAL A 110 24.02 0.08 -2.79
N ALA A 111 24.51 0.46 -3.97
CA ALA A 111 25.63 -0.22 -4.62
C ALA A 111 26.91 -0.23 -3.77
N GLU A 112 27.23 0.89 -3.10
CA GLU A 112 28.38 1.01 -2.20
C GLU A 112 28.32 0.06 -0.99
N LYS A 113 27.10 -0.32 -0.58
CA LYS A 113 26.83 -1.25 0.53
C LYS A 113 26.79 -2.72 0.08
N LYS A 114 27.07 -2.99 -1.21
CA LYS A 114 27.03 -4.33 -1.83
C LYS A 114 25.67 -5.03 -1.71
N LEU A 115 24.61 -4.26 -1.56
CA LEU A 115 23.25 -4.77 -1.56
C LEU A 115 22.69 -4.82 -2.98
N LYS A 116 21.77 -5.75 -3.21
CA LYS A 116 21.14 -5.94 -4.53
C LYS A 116 19.88 -5.10 -4.64
N VAL A 117 19.57 -4.64 -5.84
CA VAL A 117 18.27 -4.08 -6.19
C VAL A 117 17.62 -5.03 -7.20
N PRO A 118 16.38 -5.47 -6.96
CA PRO A 118 15.44 -5.04 -5.93
C PRO A 118 15.78 -5.51 -4.50
N HIS A 119 15.31 -4.75 -3.50
CA HIS A 119 15.14 -5.24 -2.13
C HIS A 119 14.09 -6.35 -2.17
N MET A 120 14.51 -7.58 -1.98
CA MET A 120 13.64 -8.76 -2.06
C MET A 120 13.88 -9.66 -0.87
N GLY A 121 12.83 -9.96 -0.12
CA GLY A 121 12.85 -10.85 1.02
C GLY A 121 12.20 -10.26 2.27
N TRP A 122 12.50 -10.88 3.40
CA TRP A 122 11.98 -10.49 4.70
C TRP A 122 12.84 -9.40 5.32
N ASN A 123 12.19 -8.39 5.88
CA ASN A 123 12.85 -7.32 6.61
C ASN A 123 12.01 -6.87 7.80
N ARG A 124 12.65 -6.24 8.77
CA ARG A 124 12.00 -5.75 9.99
C ARG A 124 11.39 -4.38 9.75
N VAL A 125 10.25 -4.15 10.37
CA VAL A 125 9.54 -2.87 10.32
C VAL A 125 9.37 -2.32 11.73
N SER A 126 9.79 -1.08 11.93
CA SER A 126 9.44 -0.25 13.09
C SER A 126 8.18 0.53 12.76
N ALA A 127 7.23 0.52 13.66
CA ALA A 127 5.97 1.23 13.48
C ALA A 127 5.73 2.21 14.63
N PRO A 128 4.94 3.27 14.42
CA PRO A 128 4.44 4.11 15.51
C PRO A 128 3.65 3.28 16.53
N GLU A 129 3.68 3.70 17.78
CA GLU A 129 2.87 3.07 18.82
C GLU A 129 1.38 3.39 18.61
N GLN A 130 0.50 2.43 18.96
CA GLN A 130 -0.95 2.62 19.05
C GLN A 130 -1.71 2.84 17.74
N THR A 131 -1.29 2.28 16.63
CA THR A 131 -2.08 2.30 15.40
C THR A 131 -3.02 1.08 15.33
N ARG A 132 -4.31 1.32 15.07
CA ARG A 132 -5.36 0.27 15.06
C ARG A 132 -5.11 -0.83 14.01
N ILE A 133 -4.59 -0.46 12.85
CA ILE A 133 -4.27 -1.41 11.78
C ILE A 133 -3.15 -2.38 12.17
N LEU A 134 -2.27 -1.98 13.09
CA LEU A 134 -1.13 -2.78 13.58
C LEU A 134 -1.39 -3.40 14.96
N GLU A 135 -2.63 -3.37 15.45
CA GLU A 135 -2.99 -3.95 16.74
C GLU A 135 -2.57 -5.44 16.82
N GLY A 136 -1.86 -5.78 17.91
CA GLY A 136 -1.37 -7.14 18.15
C GLY A 136 -0.09 -7.52 17.42
N ILE A 137 0.52 -6.60 16.65
CA ILE A 137 1.76 -6.82 15.92
C ILE A 137 2.93 -6.24 16.73
N PRO A 138 3.90 -7.06 17.13
CA PRO A 138 5.07 -6.59 17.88
C PRO A 138 5.94 -5.63 17.04
N GLN A 139 6.62 -4.72 17.72
CA GLN A 139 7.67 -3.90 17.11
C GLN A 139 8.76 -4.78 16.47
N GLN A 140 9.35 -4.30 15.37
CA GLN A 140 10.40 -5.03 14.65
C GLN A 140 9.92 -6.38 14.09
N SER A 141 8.62 -6.52 13.80
CA SER A 141 8.08 -7.68 13.11
C SER A 141 8.60 -7.77 11.69
N TRP A 142 8.68 -8.99 11.17
CA TRP A 142 9.16 -9.28 9.82
C TRP A 142 8.04 -9.25 8.81
N PHE A 143 8.29 -8.55 7.67
CA PHE A 143 7.39 -8.48 6.53
C PHE A 143 8.13 -8.75 5.23
N TYR A 144 7.42 -9.18 4.20
CA TYR A 144 7.98 -9.52 2.90
C TYR A 144 7.96 -8.31 1.96
N PHE A 145 9.13 -7.99 1.39
CA PHE A 145 9.36 -6.90 0.45
C PHE A 145 9.80 -7.42 -0.90
N VAL A 146 9.42 -6.73 -1.97
CA VAL A 146 9.97 -6.89 -3.31
C VAL A 146 9.79 -5.58 -4.08
N HIS A 147 10.81 -4.70 -4.04
CA HIS A 147 10.73 -3.39 -4.67
C HIS A 147 12.13 -2.82 -4.97
N SER A 148 12.24 -2.01 -6.05
CA SER A 148 13.46 -1.32 -6.45
C SER A 148 13.46 0.16 -6.09
N TYR A 149 12.27 0.70 -5.79
CA TYR A 149 12.03 2.09 -5.47
C TYR A 149 11.37 2.18 -4.10
N HIS A 150 11.58 3.29 -3.40
CA HIS A 150 10.96 3.58 -2.10
C HIS A 150 10.48 5.02 -2.05
N VAL A 151 9.56 5.27 -1.14
CA VAL A 151 9.01 6.61 -0.91
C VAL A 151 10.00 7.48 -0.14
N VAL A 152 9.98 8.77 -0.45
CA VAL A 152 10.52 9.87 0.36
C VAL A 152 9.40 10.90 0.47
N SER A 153 8.72 10.93 1.62
CA SER A 153 7.57 11.81 1.84
C SER A 153 7.97 13.19 2.38
N ASP A 154 7.11 14.16 2.10
CA ASP A 154 7.19 15.51 2.65
C ASP A 154 6.10 15.74 3.74
N GLU A 155 5.51 14.66 4.29
CA GLU A 155 4.33 14.70 5.17
C GLU A 155 4.71 14.69 6.67
N PRO A 156 4.79 15.86 7.32
CA PRO A 156 5.19 15.93 8.74
C PRO A 156 4.13 15.46 9.74
N GLY A 157 2.94 15.08 9.28
CA GLY A 157 1.80 14.74 10.14
C GLY A 157 1.31 13.29 10.05
N ALA A 158 1.93 12.46 9.22
CA ALA A 158 1.57 11.06 9.09
C ALA A 158 2.42 10.17 10.00
N ASP A 159 1.84 9.07 10.46
CA ASP A 159 2.57 8.01 11.16
C ASP A 159 3.34 7.17 10.13
N VAL A 160 4.65 7.30 10.11
CA VAL A 160 5.55 6.61 9.16
C VAL A 160 6.08 5.32 9.76
N LEU A 161 5.98 4.23 9.01
CA LEU A 161 6.66 2.97 9.32
C LEU A 161 8.04 2.99 8.66
N LEU A 162 9.05 2.50 9.39
CA LEU A 162 10.44 2.52 8.93
C LEU A 162 11.02 1.12 8.82
N SER A 163 11.91 0.95 7.84
CA SER A 163 12.74 -0.26 7.69
C SER A 163 14.14 0.17 7.24
N ASP A 164 15.11 -0.73 7.26
CA ASP A 164 16.48 -0.46 6.82
C ASP A 164 16.89 -1.38 5.66
N TYR A 165 17.34 -0.80 4.57
CA TYR A 165 17.97 -1.53 3.48
C TYR A 165 19.18 -0.75 2.93
N GLY A 166 20.25 -0.81 3.71
CA GLY A 166 21.42 0.00 3.42
C GLY A 166 21.25 1.49 3.72
N GLY A 167 20.27 1.84 4.49
CA GLY A 167 19.79 3.10 4.99
C GLY A 167 18.32 2.97 5.32
N GLU A 168 17.88 3.79 6.25
CA GLU A 168 16.47 3.84 6.64
C GLU A 168 15.61 4.32 5.46
N PHE A 169 14.44 3.67 5.29
CA PHE A 169 13.45 4.04 4.29
C PHE A 169 12.03 3.89 4.83
N GLU A 170 11.09 4.59 4.23
CA GLU A 170 9.68 4.55 4.58
C GLU A 170 9.03 3.25 4.08
N ALA A 171 8.71 2.36 5.00
CA ALA A 171 8.07 1.08 4.75
C ALA A 171 6.54 1.16 4.70
N GLY A 172 5.97 2.31 5.06
CA GLY A 172 4.54 2.58 5.01
C GLY A 172 4.16 3.89 5.67
N VAL A 173 2.91 4.28 5.49
CA VAL A 173 2.30 5.48 6.06
C VAL A 173 0.91 5.17 6.58
N ILE A 174 0.55 5.78 7.71
CA ILE A 174 -0.80 5.73 8.28
C ILE A 174 -1.24 7.17 8.54
N SER A 175 -2.40 7.54 8.02
CA SER A 175 -3.01 8.85 8.20
C SER A 175 -4.53 8.71 8.32
N GLY A 176 -5.05 8.85 9.54
CA GLY A 176 -6.45 8.59 9.81
C GLY A 176 -6.85 7.14 9.44
N ASN A 177 -7.82 7.00 8.54
CA ASN A 177 -8.27 5.69 8.06
C ASN A 177 -7.52 5.18 6.81
N LEU A 178 -6.56 5.96 6.30
CA LEU A 178 -5.68 5.53 5.22
C LEU A 178 -4.46 4.81 5.82
N SER A 179 -4.22 3.58 5.36
CA SER A 179 -3.00 2.83 5.64
C SER A 179 -2.38 2.37 4.32
N ALA A 180 -1.06 2.51 4.17
CA ALA A 180 -0.40 2.04 2.97
C ALA A 180 1.00 1.53 3.28
N PHE A 181 1.37 0.40 2.68
CA PHE A 181 2.59 -0.33 3.01
C PHE A 181 3.39 -0.70 1.77
N GLN A 182 4.71 -0.56 1.85
CA GLN A 182 5.62 -0.99 0.81
C GLN A 182 5.74 -2.52 0.74
N PHE A 183 5.61 -3.19 1.88
CA PHE A 183 5.61 -4.64 1.96
C PHE A 183 4.25 -5.23 1.54
N HIS A 184 4.24 -6.54 1.38
CA HIS A 184 3.07 -7.32 0.98
C HIS A 184 2.46 -8.02 2.20
N PRO A 185 1.39 -7.50 2.83
CA PRO A 185 0.73 -8.15 3.95
C PRO A 185 0.28 -9.57 3.59
N GLU A 186 -0.26 -9.78 2.39
CA GLU A 186 -0.75 -11.07 1.89
C GLU A 186 0.35 -12.14 1.72
N LYS A 187 1.63 -11.72 1.81
CA LYS A 187 2.81 -12.60 1.74
C LYS A 187 3.63 -12.61 3.02
N SER A 188 3.15 -11.94 4.07
CA SER A 188 3.91 -11.69 5.30
C SER A 188 3.44 -12.56 6.48
N SER A 189 3.02 -13.80 6.20
CA SER A 189 2.64 -14.80 7.20
C SER A 189 1.59 -14.25 8.19
N ASP A 190 1.65 -14.64 9.45
CA ASP A 190 0.63 -14.34 10.46
C ASP A 190 0.45 -12.84 10.71
N TYR A 191 1.55 -12.08 10.81
CA TYR A 191 1.47 -10.64 11.05
C TYR A 191 0.91 -9.88 9.84
N GLY A 192 1.23 -10.32 8.63
CA GLY A 192 0.62 -9.75 7.43
C GLY A 192 -0.88 -10.03 7.36
N LEU A 193 -1.30 -11.26 7.64
CA LEU A 193 -2.71 -11.63 7.70
C LEU A 193 -3.45 -10.90 8.83
N MET A 194 -2.76 -10.61 9.94
CA MET A 194 -3.31 -9.80 11.02
C MET A 194 -3.61 -8.37 10.58
N ILE A 195 -2.77 -7.76 9.73
CA ILE A 195 -3.06 -6.46 9.11
C ILE A 195 -4.36 -6.52 8.31
N LEU A 196 -4.54 -7.52 7.45
CA LEU A 196 -5.76 -7.68 6.65
C LEU A 196 -7.01 -7.85 7.53
N ARG A 197 -6.89 -8.61 8.61
CA ARG A 197 -7.97 -8.78 9.60
C ARG A 197 -8.28 -7.48 10.33
N ASN A 198 -7.26 -6.73 10.77
CA ASN A 198 -7.45 -5.44 11.43
C ASN A 198 -8.08 -4.41 10.49
N PHE A 199 -7.64 -4.39 9.22
CA PHE A 199 -8.27 -3.57 8.20
C PHE A 199 -9.76 -3.87 8.04
N SER A 200 -10.15 -5.15 8.02
CA SER A 200 -11.56 -5.51 7.91
C SER A 200 -12.39 -5.04 9.11
N LYS A 201 -11.82 -5.07 10.32
CA LYS A 201 -12.49 -4.52 11.51
C LYS A 201 -12.75 -3.01 11.36
N LEU A 202 -11.76 -2.25 10.87
CA LEU A 202 -11.93 -0.82 10.58
C LEU A 202 -13.07 -0.56 9.60
N CYS A 203 -13.24 -1.44 8.59
CA CYS A 203 -14.32 -1.33 7.61
C CYS A 203 -15.72 -1.65 8.17
N LEU A 204 -15.81 -2.36 9.28
CA LEU A 204 -17.09 -2.69 9.93
C LEU A 204 -17.55 -1.62 10.92
N GLU A 205 -16.65 -0.77 11.38
CA GLU A 205 -16.92 0.26 12.39
C GLU A 205 -17.29 1.62 11.78
N ASN A 206 -17.15 1.77 10.46
CA ASN A 206 -17.52 2.92 9.65
C ASN A 206 -18.77 2.61 8.82
#